data_051d5cb03543a6cefb28b36240c6d55d
#
_entry.id   051d5cb03543a6cefb28b36240c6d55d
#
_cell.length_a   1.000
_cell.length_b   1.000
_cell.length_c   1.000
_cell.angle_alpha   90.00
_cell.angle_beta   90.00
_cell.angle_gamma   90.00
#
_symmetry.space_group_name_H-M   'P 1'
#
loop_
_entity.id
_entity.type
_entity.pdbx_description
1 polymer ?
#
loop_
_entity_poly.entity_id
_entity_poly.type
_entity_poly.pdbx_seq_one_letter_code
_entity_poly.pdbx_strand_id
1 'polypeptide(L)'
;MENNNTRRPARVGRTIVIAVLAVVILVLLLSSLYVVQPNEYGVVRQFGAVVDVKSEPGLYFKIPFVQEMSTLPNTVLLYDLPVSDMISADKTTLIADCFAIWRIEDPRLFIETLSGSVSNAEGRINANVYNALKTVLSSMTQAEIISGRDGTLVRTVMATIGDSFDRYGIELIAVETKKIDLPDDNKSAVFSRMISERNNIAAGDRKSTRLN
;
A
#
# COMPACT_ATOMS: atom_id res chain seq x y z
N MET A 1 -61.07 57.72 -25.08
CA MET A 1 -60.15 56.84 -25.86
C MET A 1 -58.89 56.62 -25.02
N GLU A 2 -58.80 55.51 -24.50
CA GLU A 2 -57.95 55.08 -23.37
C GLU A 2 -56.59 54.73 -23.84
N ASN A 3 -55.59 55.44 -23.39
CA ASN A 3 -54.17 55.11 -23.72
C ASN A 3 -53.56 54.39 -22.53
N ASN A 4 -53.70 53.03 -22.53
CA ASN A 4 -53.17 52.13 -21.54
C ASN A 4 -51.68 51.98 -21.78
N ASN A 5 -50.90 52.74 -21.06
CA ASN A 5 -49.45 52.77 -21.13
C ASN A 5 -48.86 51.62 -20.25
N THR A 6 -48.75 50.43 -20.79
CA THR A 6 -48.15 49.24 -20.16
C THR A 6 -46.59 49.36 -20.12
N ARG A 7 -46.08 50.19 -19.21
CA ARG A 7 -44.64 50.28 -18.91
C ARG A 7 -44.29 49.46 -17.69
N ARG A 8 -44.41 48.12 -17.73
CA ARG A 8 -43.94 47.24 -16.62
C ARG A 8 -43.20 45.97 -17.01
N PRO A 9 -42.49 45.78 -18.15
CA PRO A 9 -41.70 44.58 -18.32
C PRO A 9 -40.23 44.71 -17.84
N ALA A 10 -39.65 45.92 -17.81
CA ALA A 10 -38.22 46.12 -17.54
C ALA A 10 -37.79 45.82 -16.08
N ARG A 11 -38.67 46.08 -15.11
CA ARG A 11 -38.37 45.80 -13.69
C ARG A 11 -38.49 44.31 -13.36
N VAL A 12 -39.46 43.62 -13.93
CA VAL A 12 -39.67 42.17 -13.75
C VAL A 12 -38.52 41.38 -14.38
N GLY A 13 -38.06 41.73 -15.58
CA GLY A 13 -36.92 41.13 -16.22
C GLY A 13 -35.62 41.28 -15.40
N ARG A 14 -35.38 42.48 -14.85
CA ARG A 14 -34.21 42.72 -13.99
C ARG A 14 -34.26 41.94 -12.68
N THR A 15 -35.39 41.77 -12.03
CA THR A 15 -35.53 40.94 -10.82
C THR A 15 -35.34 39.47 -11.11
N ILE A 16 -35.82 38.98 -12.25
CA ILE A 16 -35.56 37.56 -12.67
C ILE A 16 -34.08 37.33 -12.92
N VAL A 17 -33.39 38.23 -13.62
CA VAL A 17 -31.94 38.12 -13.87
C VAL A 17 -31.16 38.15 -12.55
N ILE A 18 -31.49 39.01 -11.61
CA ILE A 18 -30.84 39.06 -10.30
C ILE A 18 -31.11 37.76 -9.51
N ALA A 19 -32.34 37.25 -9.54
CA ALA A 19 -32.68 35.99 -8.88
C ALA A 19 -31.88 34.78 -9.47
N VAL A 20 -31.80 34.71 -10.79
CA VAL A 20 -31.00 33.70 -11.46
C VAL A 20 -29.51 33.82 -11.11
N LEU A 21 -28.99 35.07 -11.12
CA LEU A 21 -27.57 35.27 -10.73
C LEU A 21 -27.31 34.88 -9.27
N ALA A 22 -28.24 35.23 -8.37
CA ALA A 22 -28.13 34.82 -6.96
C ALA A 22 -28.13 33.31 -6.76
N VAL A 23 -28.98 32.58 -7.51
CA VAL A 23 -29.00 31.11 -7.50
C VAL A 23 -27.70 30.55 -8.04
N VAL A 24 -27.18 31.09 -9.14
CA VAL A 24 -25.89 30.64 -9.71
C VAL A 24 -24.74 30.85 -8.70
N ILE A 25 -24.67 32.00 -8.06
CA ILE A 25 -23.68 32.31 -7.02
C ILE A 25 -23.83 31.32 -5.84
N LEU A 26 -25.05 31.06 -5.40
CA LEU A 26 -25.31 30.12 -4.31
C LEU A 26 -24.84 28.68 -4.67
N VAL A 27 -25.15 28.24 -5.87
CA VAL A 27 -24.69 26.92 -6.37
C VAL A 27 -23.17 26.85 -6.44
N LEU A 28 -22.51 27.91 -6.92
CA LEU A 28 -21.06 28.01 -6.96
C LEU A 28 -20.42 27.93 -5.57
N LEU A 29 -21.01 28.66 -4.58
CA LEU A 29 -20.54 28.63 -3.20
C LEU A 29 -20.68 27.24 -2.57
N LEU A 30 -21.82 26.59 -2.77
CA LEU A 30 -22.04 25.22 -2.27
C LEU A 30 -21.14 24.20 -2.94
N SER A 31 -20.87 24.33 -4.23
CA SER A 31 -19.96 23.48 -4.99
C SER A 31 -18.47 23.70 -4.65
N SER A 32 -18.17 24.83 -4.02
CA SER A 32 -16.81 25.16 -3.56
C SER A 32 -16.40 24.44 -2.28
N LEU A 33 -17.36 23.97 -1.50
CA LEU A 33 -17.12 23.32 -0.23
C LEU A 33 -16.78 21.85 -0.41
N TYR A 34 -15.76 21.35 0.32
CA TYR A 34 -15.46 19.94 0.44
C TYR A 34 -15.07 19.57 1.88
N VAL A 35 -15.29 18.31 2.25
CA VAL A 35 -15.00 17.79 3.58
C VAL A 35 -13.88 16.76 3.45
N VAL A 36 -12.86 16.88 4.33
CA VAL A 36 -11.83 15.87 4.54
C VAL A 36 -12.22 15.06 5.76
N GLN A 37 -12.31 13.75 5.60
CA GLN A 37 -12.67 12.85 6.70
C GLN A 37 -11.44 12.52 7.58
N PRO A 38 -11.64 12.09 8.84
CA PRO A 38 -10.58 11.50 9.63
C PRO A 38 -9.96 10.31 8.88
N ASN A 39 -8.63 10.16 8.97
CA ASN A 39 -7.84 9.11 8.31
C ASN A 39 -7.74 9.21 6.78
N GLU A 40 -8.01 10.38 6.21
CA GLU A 40 -7.81 10.66 4.80
C GLU A 40 -6.99 11.93 4.59
N TYR A 41 -6.19 11.93 3.54
CA TYR A 41 -5.61 13.14 2.98
C TYR A 41 -6.58 13.71 1.94
N GLY A 42 -6.93 14.98 2.08
CA GLY A 42 -7.63 15.73 1.04
C GLY A 42 -6.61 16.35 0.09
N VAL A 43 -6.58 15.89 -1.15
CA VAL A 43 -5.66 16.41 -2.16
C VAL A 43 -6.42 17.22 -3.19
N VAL A 44 -6.03 18.48 -3.36
CA VAL A 44 -6.58 19.38 -4.36
C VAL A 44 -5.62 19.46 -5.54
N ARG A 45 -6.11 19.11 -6.72
CA ARG A 45 -5.38 19.19 -7.98
C ARG A 45 -5.97 20.29 -8.85
N GLN A 46 -5.09 20.98 -9.58
CA GLN A 46 -5.47 21.98 -10.57
C GLN A 46 -4.73 21.66 -11.87
N PHE A 47 -5.47 21.39 -12.94
CA PHE A 47 -4.91 20.98 -14.24
C PHE A 47 -3.93 19.80 -14.13
N GLY A 48 -4.22 18.85 -13.24
CA GLY A 48 -3.39 17.68 -13.00
C GLY A 48 -2.26 17.84 -11.97
N ALA A 49 -1.85 19.08 -11.66
CA ALA A 49 -0.82 19.34 -10.65
C ALA A 49 -1.41 19.38 -9.24
N VAL A 50 -0.69 18.86 -8.25
CA VAL A 50 -1.06 18.96 -6.83
C VAL A 50 -0.80 20.37 -6.33
N VAL A 51 -1.87 21.09 -5.96
CA VAL A 51 -1.80 22.47 -5.47
C VAL A 51 -1.80 22.52 -3.95
N ASP A 52 -2.60 21.66 -3.32
CA ASP A 52 -2.77 21.67 -1.88
C ASP A 52 -3.03 20.25 -1.34
N VAL A 53 -2.53 19.96 -0.13
CA VAL A 53 -2.75 18.72 0.59
C VAL A 53 -3.20 19.04 2.00
N LYS A 54 -4.35 18.53 2.40
CA LYS A 54 -4.91 18.65 3.74
C LYS A 54 -4.86 17.31 4.45
N SER A 55 -4.18 17.26 5.58
CA SER A 55 -4.07 16.09 6.46
C SER A 55 -5.01 16.14 7.65
N GLU A 56 -5.55 17.33 7.97
CA GLU A 56 -6.49 17.51 9.08
C GLU A 56 -7.93 17.36 8.60
N PRO A 57 -8.79 16.66 9.36
CA PRO A 57 -10.21 16.60 9.04
C PRO A 57 -10.87 17.95 9.21
N GLY A 58 -11.73 18.29 8.28
CA GLY A 58 -12.41 19.59 8.32
C GLY A 58 -13.14 19.94 7.04
N LEU A 59 -13.74 21.14 7.07
CA LEU A 59 -14.42 21.75 5.93
C LEU A 59 -13.46 22.73 5.25
N TYR A 60 -13.26 22.55 3.97
CA TYR A 60 -12.34 23.35 3.16
C TYR A 60 -13.01 23.88 1.90
N PHE A 61 -12.32 24.83 1.25
CA PHE A 61 -12.78 25.46 0.03
C PHE A 61 -11.89 25.08 -1.14
N LYS A 62 -12.53 24.85 -2.29
CA LYS A 62 -11.85 24.69 -3.59
C LYS A 62 -12.50 25.60 -4.62
N ILE A 63 -11.78 25.91 -5.68
CA ILE A 63 -12.32 26.65 -6.82
C ILE A 63 -13.09 25.68 -7.71
N PRO A 64 -14.42 25.78 -7.80
CA PRO A 64 -15.21 24.89 -8.63
C PRO A 64 -14.80 25.02 -10.10
N PHE A 65 -14.92 23.93 -10.87
CA PHE A 65 -14.56 23.78 -12.28
C PHE A 65 -13.05 23.83 -12.61
N VAL A 66 -12.21 24.38 -11.74
CA VAL A 66 -10.76 24.52 -11.95
C VAL A 66 -9.99 23.53 -11.10
N GLN A 67 -10.48 23.25 -9.90
CA GLN A 67 -9.84 22.38 -8.94
C GLN A 67 -10.65 21.10 -8.73
N GLU A 68 -9.98 19.98 -8.80
CA GLU A 68 -10.49 18.65 -8.48
C GLU A 68 -9.96 18.21 -7.12
N MET A 69 -10.84 17.62 -6.31
CA MET A 69 -10.48 17.05 -5.02
C MET A 69 -10.50 15.54 -5.12
N SER A 70 -9.45 14.90 -4.62
CA SER A 70 -9.35 13.45 -4.44
C SER A 70 -8.91 13.14 -3.01
N THR A 71 -9.27 11.97 -2.50
CA THR A 71 -8.84 11.50 -1.18
C THR A 71 -7.81 10.39 -1.33
N LEU A 72 -6.87 10.33 -0.39
CA LEU A 72 -5.92 9.23 -0.21
C LEU A 72 -6.02 8.74 1.23
N PRO A 73 -5.82 7.44 1.50
CA PRO A 73 -5.83 6.93 2.86
C PRO A 73 -4.65 7.50 3.66
N ASN A 74 -4.95 8.02 4.87
CA ASN A 74 -3.97 8.44 5.87
C ASN A 74 -3.98 7.44 7.03
N THR A 75 -3.91 6.16 6.69
CA THR A 75 -3.90 5.04 7.63
C THR A 75 -2.81 4.06 7.24
N VAL A 76 -2.49 3.19 8.17
CA VAL A 76 -1.65 2.02 7.90
C VAL A 76 -2.44 1.04 7.04
N LEU A 77 -1.85 0.61 5.95
CA LEU A 77 -2.39 -0.32 4.98
C LEU A 77 -1.66 -1.65 5.06
N LEU A 78 -2.40 -2.71 4.84
CA LEU A 78 -1.86 -4.06 4.73
C LEU A 78 -1.97 -4.52 3.28
N TYR A 79 -0.86 -4.99 2.74
CA TYR A 79 -0.80 -5.62 1.43
C TYR A 79 -0.36 -7.07 1.56
N ASP A 80 -1.21 -7.98 1.13
CA ASP A 80 -0.94 -9.40 1.08
C ASP A 80 -0.20 -9.75 -0.21
N LEU A 81 1.07 -10.15 -0.10
CA LEU A 81 1.88 -10.48 -1.26
C LEU A 81 1.45 -11.82 -1.86
N PRO A 82 1.47 -11.96 -3.18
CA PRO A 82 1.26 -13.26 -3.82
C PRO A 82 2.28 -14.28 -3.32
N VAL A 83 1.78 -15.47 -3.00
CA VAL A 83 2.62 -16.60 -2.62
C VAL A 83 3.61 -16.90 -3.75
N SER A 84 4.87 -17.05 -3.41
CA SER A 84 5.94 -17.18 -4.40
C SER A 84 6.94 -18.27 -4.05
N ASP A 85 7.41 -18.98 -5.08
CA ASP A 85 8.48 -19.96 -4.96
C ASP A 85 9.84 -19.25 -4.91
N MET A 86 10.65 -19.62 -3.92
CA MET A 86 12.00 -19.10 -3.69
C MET A 86 12.98 -20.25 -3.63
N ILE A 87 14.23 -20.01 -4.03
CA ILE A 87 15.29 -21.03 -4.00
C ILE A 87 16.33 -20.58 -2.97
N SER A 88 16.60 -21.45 -1.98
CA SER A 88 17.63 -21.24 -0.96
C SER A 88 19.05 -21.53 -1.49
N ALA A 89 20.09 -21.20 -0.70
CA ALA A 89 21.49 -21.43 -1.06
C ALA A 89 21.80 -22.90 -1.33
N ASP A 90 21.16 -23.82 -0.63
CA ASP A 90 21.24 -25.26 -0.80
C ASP A 90 20.35 -25.84 -1.92
N LYS A 91 19.83 -24.94 -2.79
CA LYS A 91 18.98 -25.25 -3.94
C LYS A 91 17.65 -25.94 -3.58
N THR A 92 17.19 -25.75 -2.36
CA THR A 92 15.86 -26.21 -1.94
C THR A 92 14.81 -25.17 -2.32
N THR A 93 13.74 -25.61 -2.99
CA THR A 93 12.59 -24.73 -3.27
C THR A 93 11.76 -24.56 -2.01
N LEU A 94 11.46 -23.32 -1.68
CA LEU A 94 10.62 -22.90 -0.55
C LEU A 94 9.45 -22.06 -1.07
N ILE A 95 8.30 -22.18 -0.43
CA ILE A 95 7.12 -21.36 -0.68
C ILE A 95 7.10 -20.28 0.39
N ALA A 96 7.20 -19.02 -0.03
CA ALA A 96 7.13 -17.86 0.85
C ALA A 96 5.75 -17.19 0.74
N ASP A 97 5.06 -17.07 1.88
CA ASP A 97 3.81 -16.33 2.04
C ASP A 97 4.07 -15.19 3.03
N CYS A 98 3.95 -13.97 2.54
CA CYS A 98 4.34 -12.76 3.25
C CYS A 98 3.26 -11.67 3.09
N PHE A 99 3.28 -10.68 3.99
CA PHE A 99 2.52 -9.45 3.85
C PHE A 99 3.37 -8.24 4.21
N ALA A 100 3.02 -7.11 3.65
CA ALA A 100 3.65 -5.83 3.91
C ALA A 100 2.70 -4.90 4.64
N ILE A 101 3.22 -4.18 5.63
CA ILE A 101 2.54 -3.11 6.34
C ILE A 101 3.19 -1.81 5.90
N TRP A 102 2.39 -0.89 5.39
CA TRP A 102 2.89 0.34 4.80
C TRP A 102 1.91 1.51 4.97
N ARG A 103 2.36 2.73 4.74
CA ARG A 103 1.50 3.92 4.72
C ARG A 103 1.99 4.93 3.68
N ILE A 104 1.12 5.86 3.33
CA ILE A 104 1.49 7.04 2.54
C ILE A 104 2.08 8.07 3.51
N GLU A 105 3.35 8.41 3.34
CA GLU A 105 4.04 9.40 4.15
C GLU A 105 3.99 10.78 3.49
N ASP A 106 4.30 10.86 2.20
CA ASP A 106 4.18 12.07 1.40
C ASP A 106 3.12 11.92 0.31
N PRO A 107 1.89 12.43 0.52
CA PRO A 107 0.80 12.35 -0.45
C PRO A 107 1.11 13.07 -1.77
N ARG A 108 1.90 14.15 -1.75
CA ARG A 108 2.29 14.87 -2.97
C ARG A 108 3.17 14.00 -3.85
N LEU A 109 4.25 13.47 -3.28
CA LEU A 109 5.19 12.60 -3.98
C LEU A 109 4.51 11.31 -4.46
N PHE A 110 3.60 10.77 -3.65
CA PHE A 110 2.79 9.60 -4.00
C PHE A 110 1.92 9.83 -5.24
N ILE A 111 1.31 11.02 -5.36
CA ILE A 111 0.51 11.37 -6.54
C ILE A 111 1.40 11.58 -7.77
N GLU A 112 2.50 12.30 -7.61
CA GLU A 112 3.42 12.61 -8.70
C GLU A 112 4.07 11.36 -9.30
N THR A 113 4.40 10.37 -8.47
CA THR A 113 5.12 9.15 -8.88
C THR A 113 4.21 7.97 -9.20
N LEU A 114 3.10 7.84 -8.48
CA LEU A 114 2.18 6.69 -8.58
C LEU A 114 0.77 7.08 -9.03
N SER A 115 0.58 8.34 -9.44
CA SER A 115 -0.72 8.88 -9.87
C SER A 115 -1.82 8.80 -8.80
N GLY A 116 -1.44 8.70 -7.52
CA GLY A 116 -2.36 8.53 -6.40
C GLY A 116 -3.05 7.16 -6.34
N SER A 117 -2.48 6.16 -7.00
CA SER A 117 -3.06 4.81 -7.05
C SER A 117 -2.43 3.89 -6.02
N VAL A 118 -3.24 3.41 -5.07
CA VAL A 118 -2.85 2.39 -4.08
C VAL A 118 -2.39 1.11 -4.78
N SER A 119 -3.07 0.68 -5.85
CA SER A 119 -2.68 -0.52 -6.58
C SER A 119 -1.31 -0.39 -7.27
N ASN A 120 -0.95 0.81 -7.76
CA ASN A 120 0.39 1.04 -8.30
C ASN A 120 1.45 0.96 -7.19
N ALA A 121 1.15 1.46 -5.99
CA ALA A 121 2.01 1.34 -4.82
C ALA A 121 2.21 -0.13 -4.42
N GLU A 122 1.14 -0.89 -4.31
CA GLU A 122 1.18 -2.33 -4.01
C GLU A 122 1.99 -3.11 -5.05
N GLY A 123 1.86 -2.77 -6.33
CA GLY A 123 2.69 -3.35 -7.39
C GLY A 123 4.19 -3.07 -7.20
N ARG A 124 4.55 -1.86 -6.74
CA ARG A 124 5.93 -1.51 -6.41
C ARG A 124 6.43 -2.21 -5.15
N ILE A 125 5.58 -2.29 -4.13
CA ILE A 125 5.88 -3.03 -2.89
C ILE A 125 6.13 -4.50 -3.23
N ASN A 126 5.24 -5.13 -3.98
CA ASN A 126 5.39 -6.51 -4.41
C ASN A 126 6.75 -6.75 -5.09
N ALA A 127 7.09 -5.96 -6.10
CA ALA A 127 8.33 -6.14 -6.84
C ALA A 127 9.59 -5.97 -5.97
N ASN A 128 9.62 -4.95 -5.10
CA ASN A 128 10.79 -4.70 -4.26
C ASN A 128 10.92 -5.74 -3.14
N VAL A 129 9.82 -6.07 -2.46
CA VAL A 129 9.80 -7.09 -1.39
C VAL A 129 10.15 -8.46 -1.95
N TYR A 130 9.57 -8.85 -3.11
CA TYR A 130 9.90 -10.09 -3.77
C TYR A 130 11.40 -10.20 -4.09
N ASN A 131 11.99 -9.15 -4.66
CA ASN A 131 13.42 -9.13 -5.00
C ASN A 131 14.31 -9.19 -3.75
N ALA A 132 13.94 -8.49 -2.67
CA ALA A 132 14.66 -8.53 -1.41
C ALA A 132 14.58 -9.92 -0.77
N LEU A 133 13.38 -10.52 -0.69
CA LEU A 133 13.16 -11.87 -0.20
C LEU A 133 14.00 -12.89 -1.01
N LYS A 134 13.94 -12.79 -2.32
CA LYS A 134 14.71 -13.68 -3.21
C LYS A 134 16.21 -13.56 -2.96
N THR A 135 16.73 -12.34 -2.81
CA THR A 135 18.16 -12.10 -2.54
C THR A 135 18.56 -12.68 -1.19
N VAL A 136 17.79 -12.43 -0.14
CA VAL A 136 18.08 -12.89 1.21
C VAL A 136 17.97 -14.42 1.29
N LEU A 137 16.88 -15.01 0.82
CA LEU A 137 16.65 -16.45 0.89
C LEU A 137 17.66 -17.23 0.05
N SER A 138 18.09 -16.71 -1.10
CA SER A 138 19.13 -17.37 -1.93
C SER A 138 20.52 -17.33 -1.31
N SER A 139 20.77 -16.49 -0.32
CA SER A 139 22.03 -16.42 0.44
C SER A 139 22.04 -17.30 1.71
N MET A 140 20.90 -17.84 2.11
CA MET A 140 20.72 -18.63 3.33
C MET A 140 20.40 -20.09 3.00
N THR A 141 20.87 -21.00 3.84
CA THR A 141 20.49 -22.42 3.78
C THR A 141 19.09 -22.64 4.36
N GLN A 142 18.43 -23.74 4.00
CA GLN A 142 17.13 -24.09 4.56
C GLN A 142 17.15 -24.14 6.10
N ALA A 143 18.23 -24.67 6.70
CA ALA A 143 18.38 -24.75 8.15
C ALA A 143 18.45 -23.35 8.80
N GLU A 144 19.17 -22.40 8.21
CA GLU A 144 19.26 -21.01 8.67
C GLU A 144 17.92 -20.30 8.54
N ILE A 145 17.19 -20.50 7.45
CA ILE A 145 15.85 -19.92 7.24
C ILE A 145 14.87 -20.41 8.30
N ILE A 146 14.90 -21.71 8.61
CA ILE A 146 14.04 -22.31 9.64
C ILE A 146 14.42 -21.83 11.05
N SER A 147 15.71 -21.71 11.35
CA SER A 147 16.18 -21.19 12.64
C SER A 147 15.99 -19.69 12.80
N GLY A 148 16.00 -18.94 11.70
CA GLY A 148 15.81 -17.47 11.67
C GLY A 148 14.37 -16.99 11.91
N ARG A 149 13.48 -17.84 12.41
CA ARG A 149 12.09 -17.50 12.79
C ARG A 149 11.99 -16.47 13.94
N ASP A 150 13.09 -16.13 14.57
CA ASP A 150 13.23 -15.10 15.60
C ASP A 150 13.13 -13.65 15.08
N GLY A 151 12.75 -13.46 13.80
CA GLY A 151 12.65 -12.16 13.13
C GLY A 151 13.95 -11.69 12.45
N THR A 152 15.02 -12.47 12.48
CA THR A 152 16.28 -12.13 11.81
C THR A 152 16.10 -12.01 10.29
N LEU A 153 15.32 -12.93 9.70
CA LEU A 153 14.99 -12.91 8.28
C LEU A 153 14.30 -11.59 7.88
N VAL A 154 13.27 -11.22 8.62
CA VAL A 154 12.49 -9.99 8.37
C VAL A 154 13.39 -8.76 8.47
N ARG A 155 14.23 -8.66 9.50
CA ARG A 155 15.19 -7.54 9.65
C ARG A 155 16.16 -7.47 8.48
N THR A 156 16.66 -8.60 8.00
CA THR A 156 17.58 -8.64 6.86
C THR A 156 16.89 -8.22 5.56
N VAL A 157 15.64 -8.66 5.36
CA VAL A 157 14.81 -8.23 4.22
C VAL A 157 14.55 -6.73 4.27
N MET A 158 14.13 -6.19 5.42
CA MET A 158 13.91 -4.75 5.60
C MET A 158 15.21 -3.95 5.35
N ALA A 159 16.34 -4.41 5.87
CA ALA A 159 17.65 -3.79 5.62
C ALA A 159 18.05 -3.81 4.13
N THR A 160 17.69 -4.88 3.40
CA THR A 160 17.94 -5.00 1.96
C THR A 160 17.06 -4.06 1.14
N ILE A 161 15.83 -3.82 1.58
CA ILE A 161 14.91 -2.88 0.95
C ILE A 161 15.39 -1.44 1.17
N GLY A 162 15.84 -1.11 2.40
CA GLY A 162 16.30 0.23 2.79
C GLY A 162 15.28 1.31 2.41
N ASP A 163 15.78 2.45 1.95
CA ASP A 163 15.00 3.65 1.62
C ASP A 163 14.40 3.62 0.20
N SER A 164 14.21 2.42 -0.37
CA SER A 164 13.78 2.26 -1.77
C SER A 164 12.41 2.86 -2.06
N PHE A 165 11.59 3.07 -1.03
CA PHE A 165 10.22 3.57 -1.15
C PHE A 165 10.07 5.08 -0.93
N ASP A 166 11.08 5.77 -0.38
CA ASP A 166 11.05 7.21 -0.10
C ASP A 166 10.72 8.02 -1.35
N ARG A 167 11.33 7.63 -2.50
CA ARG A 167 11.06 8.25 -3.81
C ARG A 167 9.62 8.15 -4.29
N TYR A 168 8.79 7.34 -3.65
CA TYR A 168 7.37 7.18 -3.98
C TYR A 168 6.45 7.81 -2.93
N GLY A 169 7.01 8.42 -1.88
CA GLY A 169 6.25 8.95 -0.76
C GLY A 169 5.56 7.86 0.07
N ILE A 170 6.16 6.67 0.13
CA ILE A 170 5.68 5.50 0.86
C ILE A 170 6.65 5.20 1.99
N GLU A 171 6.13 4.97 3.18
CA GLU A 171 6.85 4.35 4.28
C GLU A 171 6.47 2.86 4.36
N LEU A 172 7.46 1.98 4.21
CA LEU A 172 7.30 0.56 4.47
C LEU A 172 7.60 0.31 5.96
N ILE A 173 6.58 0.03 6.74
CA ILE A 173 6.68 -0.12 8.20
C ILE A 173 7.25 -1.49 8.55
N ALA A 174 6.75 -2.55 7.93
CA ALA A 174 7.20 -3.91 8.17
C ALA A 174 6.88 -4.83 6.97
N VAL A 175 7.69 -5.85 6.82
CA VAL A 175 7.38 -7.03 6.00
C VAL A 175 7.38 -8.22 6.93
N GLU A 176 6.30 -8.97 6.97
CA GLU A 176 6.16 -10.12 7.85
C GLU A 176 5.91 -11.39 7.05
N THR A 177 6.46 -12.49 7.53
CA THR A 177 6.25 -13.80 6.94
C THR A 177 5.14 -14.55 7.67
N LYS A 178 4.06 -14.88 6.95
CA LYS A 178 3.00 -15.74 7.47
C LYS A 178 3.49 -17.19 7.54
N LYS A 179 4.13 -17.64 6.47
CA LYS A 179 4.59 -19.01 6.33
C LYS A 179 5.76 -19.09 5.34
N ILE A 180 6.76 -19.88 5.71
CA ILE A 180 7.76 -20.40 4.78
C ILE A 180 7.68 -21.91 4.89
N ASP A 181 7.39 -22.58 3.78
CA ASP A 181 7.14 -24.01 3.72
C ASP A 181 7.84 -24.67 2.52
N LEU A 182 7.89 -25.96 2.53
CA LEU A 182 8.33 -26.75 1.39
C LEU A 182 7.14 -27.05 0.47
N PRO A 183 7.32 -27.11 -0.85
CA PRO A 183 6.32 -27.65 -1.76
C PRO A 183 5.84 -29.03 -1.31
N ASP A 184 4.55 -29.32 -1.48
CA ASP A 184 3.94 -30.56 -0.99
C ASP A 184 4.60 -31.81 -1.59
N ASP A 185 5.05 -31.73 -2.84
CA ASP A 185 5.74 -32.81 -3.55
C ASP A 185 7.08 -33.20 -2.89
N ASN A 186 7.73 -32.25 -2.20
CA ASN A 186 9.01 -32.46 -1.55
C ASN A 186 8.91 -32.83 -0.07
N LYS A 187 7.77 -32.55 0.58
CA LYS A 187 7.58 -32.77 2.02
C LYS A 187 7.80 -34.21 2.42
N SER A 188 7.23 -35.17 1.69
CA SER A 188 7.33 -36.59 1.99
C SER A 188 8.78 -37.12 1.87
N ALA A 189 9.52 -36.67 0.87
CA ALA A 189 10.92 -37.03 0.66
C ALA A 189 11.84 -36.45 1.75
N VAL A 190 11.64 -35.17 2.12
CA VAL A 190 12.42 -34.52 3.17
C VAL A 190 12.12 -35.11 4.54
N PHE A 191 10.86 -35.37 4.88
CA PHE A 191 10.50 -36.06 6.13
C PHE A 191 11.08 -37.45 6.23
N SER A 192 11.05 -38.23 5.15
CA SER A 192 11.67 -39.58 5.10
C SER A 192 13.18 -39.51 5.32
N ARG A 193 13.85 -38.53 4.75
CA ARG A 193 15.28 -38.29 4.92
C ARG A 193 15.61 -37.89 6.36
N MET A 194 14.87 -36.95 6.95
CA MET A 194 15.04 -36.53 8.35
C MET A 194 14.81 -37.69 9.34
N ILE A 195 13.80 -38.52 9.10
CA ILE A 195 13.53 -39.71 9.91
C ILE A 195 14.72 -40.70 9.81
N SER A 196 15.22 -40.94 8.59
CA SER A 196 16.35 -41.84 8.36
C SER A 196 17.63 -41.34 9.04
N GLU A 197 17.89 -40.03 8.97
CA GLU A 197 19.06 -39.41 9.60
C GLU A 197 18.97 -39.43 11.13
N ARG A 198 17.82 -39.16 11.73
CA ARG A 198 17.59 -39.33 13.16
C ARG A 198 17.76 -40.77 13.64
N ASN A 199 17.27 -41.72 12.85
CA ASN A 199 17.43 -43.14 13.15
C ASN A 199 18.91 -43.57 13.09
N ASN A 200 19.69 -43.05 12.14
CA ASN A 200 21.12 -43.32 12.03
C ASN A 200 21.92 -42.71 13.21
N ILE A 201 21.60 -41.48 13.63
CA ILE A 201 22.19 -40.85 14.81
C ILE A 201 21.87 -41.66 16.08
N ALA A 202 20.60 -42.03 16.27
CA ALA A 202 20.18 -42.85 17.42
C ALA A 202 20.81 -44.27 17.42
N ALA A 203 21.04 -44.83 16.25
CA ALA A 203 21.75 -46.11 16.12
C ALA A 203 23.27 -46.01 16.40
N GLY A 204 23.87 -44.85 16.02
CA GLY A 204 25.25 -44.50 16.32
C GLY A 204 25.50 -44.35 17.82
N ASP A 205 24.62 -43.61 18.52
CA ASP A 205 24.68 -43.39 19.97
C ASP A 205 24.53 -44.70 20.75
N ARG A 206 23.63 -45.58 20.32
CA ARG A 206 23.47 -46.91 20.94
C ARG A 206 24.70 -47.81 20.77
N LYS A 207 25.45 -47.65 19.65
CA LYS A 207 26.71 -48.39 19.45
C LYS A 207 27.84 -47.88 20.32
N SER A 208 27.94 -46.53 20.48
CA SER A 208 28.99 -45.94 21.33
C SER A 208 28.76 -46.24 22.82
N THR A 209 27.50 -46.31 23.28
CA THR A 209 27.16 -46.66 24.67
C THR A 209 27.38 -48.12 25.02
N ARG A 210 27.48 -49.04 24.01
CA ARG A 210 27.78 -50.48 24.25
C ARG A 210 29.27 -50.81 24.24
N LEU A 211 30.12 -49.86 23.87
CA LEU A 211 31.57 -50.05 23.78
C LEU A 211 32.36 -49.44 24.94
N ASN A 212 31.66 -48.81 25.89
CA ASN A 212 32.14 -48.38 27.21
C ASN A 212 31.48 -49.20 28.30
#